data_374fe56e973000b254992bc5f0c89370
#
_entry.id   374fe56e973000b254992bc5f0c89370
#
_cell.length_a   1.000
_cell.length_b   1.000
_cell.length_c   1.000
_cell.angle_alpha   90.00
_cell.angle_beta   90.00
_cell.angle_gamma   90.00
#
_symmetry.space_group_name_H-M   'P 1'
#
loop_
_entity.id
_entity.type
_entity.pdbx_description
1 polymer ?
#
loop_
_entity_poly.entity_id
_entity_poly.type
_entity_poly.pdbx_seq_one_letter_code
_entity_poly.pdbx_strand_id
1 'polypeptide(L)'
;MGECLYSGKVKEVWSTDDPDILEFRYTNQISVFDQIIPSLIPRKGESLNRTTCHWFDLVEKEGICRTHIVERNATDRCLVRRVDIYREPGMTPRDGEWVFVPLEIVCRHYLAGSGWRRYKRCLLYTSPSPRD
;
A
#
# COMPACT_ATOMS: atom_id res chain seq x y z
N MET A 1 -11.12 -13.44 -18.65
CA MET A 1 -9.96 -13.83 -17.80
C MET A 1 -9.05 -12.61 -17.67
N GLY A 2 -8.81 -12.13 -16.45
CA GLY A 2 -8.00 -10.94 -16.24
C GLY A 2 -6.52 -11.15 -16.63
N GLU A 3 -5.86 -10.08 -17.02
CA GLU A 3 -4.43 -10.03 -17.32
C GLU A 3 -3.67 -9.50 -16.10
N CYS A 4 -2.47 -10.03 -15.84
CA CYS A 4 -1.60 -9.51 -14.78
C CYS A 4 -0.95 -8.21 -15.28
N LEU A 5 -1.36 -7.08 -14.69
CA LEU A 5 -0.86 -5.75 -15.03
C LEU A 5 0.44 -5.42 -14.30
N TYR A 6 0.63 -5.95 -13.10
CA TYR A 6 1.81 -5.72 -12.29
C TYR A 6 2.03 -6.86 -11.31
N SER A 7 3.26 -7.32 -11.20
CA SER A 7 3.67 -8.32 -10.22
C SER A 7 4.71 -7.74 -9.27
N GLY A 8 4.31 -7.62 -7.99
CA GLY A 8 5.17 -7.16 -6.91
C GLY A 8 5.58 -8.30 -5.98
N LYS A 9 6.42 -7.99 -4.97
CA LYS A 9 6.93 -8.97 -4.00
C LYS A 9 5.85 -9.49 -3.04
N VAL A 10 4.81 -8.72 -2.82
CA VAL A 10 3.76 -9.01 -1.82
C VAL A 10 2.43 -9.31 -2.48
N LYS A 11 2.12 -8.62 -3.55
CA LYS A 11 0.86 -8.73 -4.26
C LYS A 11 1.04 -8.51 -5.76
N GLU A 12 0.12 -9.07 -6.51
CA GLU A 12 -0.07 -8.84 -7.94
C GLU A 12 -1.31 -8.00 -8.17
N VAL A 13 -1.33 -7.27 -9.25
CA VAL A 13 -2.47 -6.46 -9.72
C VAL A 13 -2.96 -7.04 -11.02
N TRP A 14 -4.22 -7.42 -11.05
CA TRP A 14 -4.86 -8.03 -12.20
C TRP A 14 -6.01 -7.17 -12.72
N SER A 15 -6.21 -7.16 -14.03
CA SER A 15 -7.39 -6.56 -14.64
C SER A 15 -8.62 -7.41 -14.34
N THR A 16 -9.79 -6.76 -14.32
CA THR A 16 -11.09 -7.42 -14.27
C THR A 16 -11.86 -7.12 -15.56
N ASP A 17 -13.06 -7.64 -15.69
CA ASP A 17 -13.95 -7.32 -16.81
C ASP A 17 -14.51 -5.88 -16.71
N ASP A 18 -14.46 -5.29 -15.51
CA ASP A 18 -14.78 -3.88 -15.26
C ASP A 18 -13.50 -3.03 -15.33
N PRO A 19 -13.43 -2.03 -16.24
CA PRO A 19 -12.24 -1.19 -16.41
C PRO A 19 -11.91 -0.33 -15.17
N ASP A 20 -12.89 -0.08 -14.30
CA ASP A 20 -12.73 0.73 -13.08
C ASP A 20 -12.36 -0.09 -11.85
N ILE A 21 -12.29 -1.41 -11.99
CA ILE A 21 -12.01 -2.35 -10.90
C ILE A 21 -10.78 -3.17 -11.24
N LEU A 22 -9.89 -3.31 -10.25
CA LEU A 22 -8.72 -4.18 -10.30
C LEU A 22 -8.84 -5.27 -9.24
N GLU A 23 -8.16 -6.40 -9.44
CA GLU A 23 -8.05 -7.45 -8.45
C GLU A 23 -6.63 -7.47 -7.89
N PHE A 24 -6.50 -7.32 -6.57
CA PHE A 24 -5.26 -7.58 -5.86
C PHE A 24 -5.21 -9.03 -5.42
N ARG A 25 -4.14 -9.74 -5.80
CA ARG A 25 -3.83 -11.11 -5.38
C ARG A 25 -2.60 -11.11 -4.50
N TYR A 26 -2.76 -11.47 -3.25
CA TYR A 26 -1.66 -11.51 -2.29
C TYR A 26 -0.88 -12.81 -2.41
N THR A 27 0.44 -12.72 -2.43
CA THR A 27 1.33 -13.86 -2.65
C THR A 27 1.85 -14.43 -1.34
N ASN A 28 2.21 -15.71 -1.37
CA ASN A 28 2.89 -16.38 -0.26
C ASN A 28 4.42 -16.17 -0.28
N GLN A 29 4.90 -15.40 -1.26
CA GLN A 29 6.31 -15.13 -1.47
C GLN A 29 6.89 -14.24 -0.38
N ILE A 30 8.15 -14.46 -0.01
CA ILE A 30 8.91 -13.62 0.91
C ILE A 30 10.15 -13.05 0.24
N SER A 31 10.57 -11.91 0.73
CA SER A 31 11.86 -11.30 0.36
C SER A 31 12.60 -10.85 1.60
N VAL A 32 13.92 -11.00 1.57
CA VAL A 32 14.82 -10.50 2.61
C VAL A 32 15.86 -9.61 1.96
N PHE A 33 16.04 -8.40 2.46
CA PHE A 33 16.89 -7.36 1.85
C PHE A 33 16.64 -7.20 0.34
N ASP A 34 15.36 -7.15 -0.05
CA ASP A 34 14.89 -7.04 -1.44
C ASP A 34 15.18 -8.24 -2.36
N GLN A 35 15.77 -9.30 -1.85
CA GLN A 35 15.95 -10.56 -2.58
C GLN A 35 14.81 -11.52 -2.29
N ILE A 36 14.24 -12.07 -3.36
CA ILE A 36 13.19 -13.07 -3.28
C ILE A 36 13.81 -14.38 -2.80
N ILE A 37 13.22 -14.95 -1.74
CA ILE A 37 13.62 -16.26 -1.22
C ILE A 37 12.80 -17.34 -1.93
N PRO A 38 13.39 -18.48 -2.34
CA PRO A 38 12.66 -19.55 -3.02
C PRO A 38 11.54 -20.18 -2.19
N SER A 39 11.63 -20.08 -0.86
CA SER A 39 10.62 -20.63 0.04
C SER A 39 9.36 -19.79 0.08
N LEU A 40 8.20 -20.44 0.13
CA LEU A 40 6.91 -19.81 0.32
C LEU A 40 6.45 -19.99 1.77
N ILE A 41 5.80 -18.96 2.32
CA ILE A 41 5.14 -19.09 3.62
C ILE A 41 3.66 -19.40 3.38
N PRO A 42 3.20 -20.62 3.72
CA PRO A 42 1.81 -20.98 3.53
C PRO A 42 0.85 -19.99 4.22
N ARG A 43 -0.23 -19.62 3.54
CA ARG A 43 -1.28 -18.72 4.04
C ARG A 43 -0.84 -17.27 4.34
N LYS A 44 0.38 -16.88 3.97
CA LYS A 44 0.83 -15.49 4.13
C LYS A 44 -0.06 -14.53 3.35
N GLY A 45 -0.35 -14.83 2.08
CA GLY A 45 -1.23 -14.02 1.24
C GLY A 45 -2.63 -13.86 1.83
N GLU A 46 -3.20 -14.96 2.34
CA GLU A 46 -4.49 -14.93 3.04
C GLU A 46 -4.46 -14.01 4.27
N SER A 47 -3.44 -14.13 5.11
CA SER A 47 -3.28 -13.30 6.30
C SER A 47 -3.14 -11.82 5.95
N LEU A 48 -2.35 -11.51 4.93
CA LEU A 48 -2.18 -10.13 4.45
C LEU A 48 -3.49 -9.55 3.93
N ASN A 49 -4.22 -10.29 3.11
CA ASN A 49 -5.51 -9.85 2.58
C ASN A 49 -6.52 -9.58 3.72
N ARG A 50 -6.64 -10.50 4.66
CA ARG A 50 -7.54 -10.35 5.82
C ARG A 50 -7.20 -9.12 6.65
N THR A 51 -5.93 -8.94 6.96
CA THR A 51 -5.46 -7.80 7.77
C THR A 51 -5.70 -6.48 7.04
N THR A 52 -5.39 -6.43 5.75
CA THR A 52 -5.60 -5.24 4.92
C THR A 52 -7.08 -4.87 4.87
N CYS A 53 -7.95 -5.79 4.48
CA CYS A 53 -9.38 -5.52 4.40
C CYS A 53 -9.96 -5.13 5.77
N HIS A 54 -9.55 -5.79 6.87
CA HIS A 54 -10.02 -5.46 8.21
C HIS A 54 -9.71 -4.00 8.60
N TRP A 55 -8.49 -3.53 8.34
CA TRP A 55 -8.11 -2.16 8.67
C TRP A 55 -8.85 -1.14 7.81
N PHE A 56 -9.01 -1.39 6.52
CA PHE A 56 -9.76 -0.50 5.65
C PHE A 56 -11.25 -0.47 6.00
N ASP A 57 -11.86 -1.62 6.29
CA ASP A 57 -13.25 -1.69 6.77
C ASP A 57 -13.42 -0.90 8.07
N LEU A 58 -12.47 -0.99 9.00
CA LEU A 58 -12.50 -0.23 10.24
C LEU A 58 -12.42 1.29 10.00
N VAL A 59 -11.50 1.72 9.13
CA VAL A 59 -11.32 3.14 8.76
C VAL A 59 -12.61 3.72 8.16
N GLU A 60 -13.29 2.97 7.29
CA GLU A 60 -14.57 3.39 6.72
C GLU A 60 -15.70 3.39 7.75
N LYS A 61 -15.78 2.36 8.57
CA LYS A 61 -16.79 2.23 9.62
C LYS A 61 -16.71 3.36 10.66
N GLU A 62 -15.50 3.77 11.02
CA GLU A 62 -15.25 4.88 11.92
C GLU A 62 -15.40 6.26 11.24
N GLY A 63 -15.75 6.30 9.96
CA GLY A 63 -15.96 7.54 9.19
C GLY A 63 -14.70 8.38 8.97
N ILE A 64 -13.51 7.78 9.10
CA ILE A 64 -12.24 8.49 8.96
C ILE A 64 -12.02 8.91 7.51
N CYS A 65 -12.14 7.97 6.57
CA CYS A 65 -12.09 8.24 5.15
C CYS A 65 -12.67 7.06 4.34
N ARG A 66 -13.00 7.34 3.08
CA ARG A 66 -13.34 6.28 2.12
C ARG A 66 -12.07 5.57 1.67
N THR A 67 -12.16 4.26 1.38
CA THR A 67 -11.03 3.47 0.91
C THR A 67 -11.22 2.99 -0.53
N HIS A 68 -10.17 2.42 -1.10
CA HIS A 68 -10.20 1.85 -2.45
C HIS A 68 -10.72 0.40 -2.48
N ILE A 69 -10.90 -0.24 -1.34
CA ILE A 69 -11.41 -1.61 -1.26
C ILE A 69 -12.90 -1.61 -1.65
N VAL A 70 -13.25 -2.46 -2.61
CA VAL A 70 -14.63 -2.66 -3.05
C VAL A 70 -15.21 -3.89 -2.39
N GLU A 71 -14.49 -5.02 -2.46
CA GLU A 71 -14.95 -6.29 -1.93
C GLU A 71 -13.78 -7.25 -1.69
N ARG A 72 -13.88 -8.07 -0.66
CA ARG A 72 -13.02 -9.22 -0.47
C ARG A 72 -13.63 -10.45 -1.15
N ASN A 73 -13.23 -10.73 -2.38
CA ASN A 73 -13.83 -11.76 -3.22
C ASN A 73 -13.26 -13.17 -2.99
N ALA A 74 -12.10 -13.31 -2.33
CA ALA A 74 -11.53 -14.60 -1.94
C ALA A 74 -10.63 -14.48 -0.69
N THR A 75 -10.05 -15.58 -0.24
CA THR A 75 -9.22 -15.61 0.96
C THR A 75 -7.95 -14.77 0.81
N ASP A 76 -7.34 -14.80 -0.36
CA ASP A 76 -6.08 -14.15 -0.72
C ASP A 76 -6.23 -12.99 -1.72
N ARG A 77 -7.47 -12.57 -2.02
CA ARG A 77 -7.79 -11.58 -3.06
C ARG A 77 -8.82 -10.57 -2.61
N CYS A 78 -8.73 -9.38 -3.14
CA CYS A 78 -9.75 -8.37 -3.00
C CYS A 78 -9.89 -7.54 -4.29
N LEU A 79 -11.11 -7.08 -4.54
CA LEU A 79 -11.41 -6.11 -5.59
C LEU A 79 -11.16 -4.71 -5.07
N VAL A 80 -10.52 -3.91 -5.88
CA VAL A 80 -10.18 -2.53 -5.54
C VAL A 80 -10.56 -1.59 -6.66
N ARG A 81 -10.90 -0.36 -6.32
CA ARG A 81 -11.14 0.69 -7.29
C ARG A 81 -9.84 1.05 -7.99
N ARG A 82 -9.89 1.10 -9.33
CA ARG A 82 -8.79 1.63 -10.11
C ARG A 82 -8.67 3.13 -9.86
N VAL A 83 -7.44 3.61 -9.72
CA VAL A 83 -7.13 5.02 -9.52
C VAL A 83 -6.02 5.43 -10.49
N ASP A 84 -6.05 6.67 -10.92
CA ASP A 84 -4.99 7.21 -11.77
C ASP A 84 -3.78 7.63 -10.94
N ILE A 85 -2.61 7.51 -11.55
CA ILE A 85 -1.34 7.87 -10.92
C ILE A 85 -0.82 9.14 -11.59
N TYR A 86 -0.92 10.26 -10.91
CA TYR A 86 -0.34 11.52 -11.37
C TYR A 86 1.15 11.55 -11.01
N ARG A 87 2.01 11.47 -12.01
CA ARG A 87 3.47 11.43 -11.86
C ARG A 87 4.16 12.73 -12.23
N GLU A 88 3.47 13.61 -12.93
CA GLU A 88 4.05 14.87 -13.41
C GLU A 88 3.81 16.01 -12.43
N PRO A 89 4.82 16.85 -12.18
CA PRO A 89 4.66 18.04 -11.36
C PRO A 89 3.63 19.00 -11.97
N GLY A 90 2.67 19.44 -11.16
CA GLY A 90 1.63 20.38 -11.60
C GLY A 90 0.32 19.74 -12.06
N MET A 91 0.24 18.42 -12.15
CA MET A 91 -1.04 17.74 -12.33
C MET A 91 -1.85 17.83 -11.03
N THR A 92 -3.04 18.42 -11.11
CA THR A 92 -3.99 18.47 -10.00
C THR A 92 -5.17 17.57 -10.31
N PRO A 93 -5.63 16.75 -9.34
CA PRO A 93 -6.85 15.98 -9.51
C PRO A 93 -8.04 16.88 -9.75
N ARG A 94 -8.99 16.41 -10.56
CA ARG A 94 -10.30 17.07 -10.70
C ARG A 94 -11.16 16.72 -9.49
N ASP A 95 -12.12 17.57 -9.17
CA ASP A 95 -13.07 17.30 -8.11
C ASP A 95 -13.80 15.98 -8.36
N GLY A 96 -13.75 15.09 -7.38
CA GLY A 96 -14.39 13.78 -7.46
C GLY A 96 -13.54 12.66 -8.06
N GLU A 97 -12.37 12.96 -8.60
CA GLU A 97 -11.43 11.92 -9.06
C GLU A 97 -10.77 11.17 -7.90
N TRP A 98 -10.59 9.88 -8.11
CA TRP A 98 -9.78 9.03 -7.25
C TRP A 98 -8.38 8.97 -7.82
N VAL A 99 -7.41 9.47 -7.06
CA VAL A 99 -6.01 9.52 -7.50
C VAL A 99 -5.08 8.88 -6.49
N PHE A 100 -4.01 8.32 -6.98
CA PHE A 100 -2.92 7.84 -6.14
C PHE A 100 -1.96 8.99 -5.85
N VAL A 101 -1.79 9.32 -4.58
CA VAL A 101 -0.77 10.29 -4.13
C VAL A 101 0.55 9.55 -3.94
N PRO A 102 1.61 9.83 -4.72
CA PRO A 102 2.88 9.09 -4.68
C PRO A 102 3.75 9.52 -3.48
N LEU A 103 3.17 9.49 -2.29
CA LEU A 103 3.83 9.82 -1.03
C LEU A 103 3.75 8.66 -0.07
N GLU A 104 4.85 8.36 0.60
CA GLU A 104 4.89 7.44 1.73
C GLU A 104 4.94 8.26 3.02
N ILE A 105 3.89 8.17 3.84
CA ILE A 105 3.81 8.82 5.15
C ILE A 105 4.18 7.77 6.20
N VAL A 106 5.32 7.98 6.87
CA VAL A 106 5.85 7.06 7.87
C VAL A 106 5.80 7.70 9.24
N CYS A 107 4.90 7.23 10.11
CA CYS A 107 4.87 7.59 11.52
C CYS A 107 5.71 6.58 12.33
N ARG A 108 6.60 7.06 13.17
CA ARG A 108 7.48 6.21 13.99
C ARG A 108 7.46 6.69 15.43
N HIS A 109 7.29 5.77 16.38
CA HIS A 109 7.44 6.08 17.80
C HIS A 109 8.90 6.30 18.21
N TYR A 110 9.83 5.65 17.50
CA TYR A 110 11.26 5.72 17.78
C TYR A 110 12.04 6.03 16.52
N LEU A 111 13.13 6.78 16.66
CA LEU A 111 14.05 7.07 15.57
C LEU A 111 14.96 5.84 15.32
N ALA A 112 14.57 4.97 14.39
CA ALA A 112 15.27 3.73 14.06
C ALA A 112 15.40 3.51 12.54
N GLY A 113 16.18 2.52 12.15
CA GLY A 113 16.34 2.09 10.76
C GLY A 113 16.83 3.19 9.82
N SER A 114 16.14 3.40 8.71
CA SER A 114 16.50 4.42 7.71
C SER A 114 16.37 5.85 8.24
N GLY A 115 15.42 6.11 9.14
CA GLY A 115 15.25 7.40 9.81
C GLY A 115 16.49 7.75 10.64
N TRP A 116 16.96 6.81 11.46
CA TRP A 116 18.20 6.98 12.23
C TRP A 116 19.43 7.20 11.35
N ARG A 117 19.57 6.44 10.26
CA ARG A 117 20.68 6.64 9.32
C ARG A 117 20.69 8.02 8.66
N ARG A 118 19.51 8.55 8.29
CA ARG A 118 19.39 9.93 7.77
C ARG A 118 19.73 10.95 8.83
N TYR A 119 19.18 10.80 10.02
CA TYR A 119 19.43 11.69 11.14
C TYR A 119 20.93 11.80 11.47
N LYS A 120 21.67 10.69 11.51
CA LYS A 120 23.13 10.69 11.71
C LYS A 120 23.91 11.41 10.60
N ARG A 121 23.40 11.41 9.37
CA ARG A 121 24.06 12.06 8.22
C ARG A 121 23.73 13.55 8.11
N CYS A 122 22.55 13.92 8.57
CA CYS A 122 22.15 15.31 8.60
C CYS A 122 22.75 15.97 9.85
N LEU A 123 23.58 16.98 9.67
CA LEU A 123 24.07 17.85 10.72
C LEU A 123 22.95 18.70 11.35
N LEU A 124 21.70 18.23 11.33
CA LEU A 124 20.55 18.85 12.00
C LEU A 124 20.56 18.63 13.52
N TYR A 125 21.75 18.64 14.10
CA TYR A 125 21.93 18.61 15.56
C TYR A 125 21.44 19.87 16.27
N THR A 126 21.00 20.87 15.53
CA THR A 126 20.72 22.20 16.10
C THR A 126 19.28 22.65 16.03
N SER A 127 18.37 21.84 15.50
CA SER A 127 16.95 22.17 15.58
C SER A 127 16.34 21.41 16.75
N PRO A 128 16.01 22.08 17.87
CA PRO A 128 15.17 21.47 18.89
C PRO A 128 13.84 21.09 18.23
N SER A 129 13.42 19.86 18.42
CA SER A 129 12.05 19.46 18.08
C SER A 129 11.11 20.41 18.81
N PRO A 130 10.20 21.08 18.13
CA PRO A 130 9.13 21.76 18.84
C PRO A 130 8.31 20.64 19.52
N ARG A 131 8.58 20.49 20.80
CA ARG A 131 7.68 19.82 21.71
C ARG A 131 7.09 20.91 22.53
N ASP A 132 5.80 21.05 22.31
CA ASP A 132 4.80 21.02 23.41
C ASP A 132 3.43 21.10 22.84
#